data_aa311ae76d18ec15caccf9fe737d5cca
#
_entry.id   aa311ae76d18ec15caccf9fe737d5cca
#
_cell.length_a   1.000
_cell.length_b   1.000
_cell.length_c   1.000
_cell.angle_alpha   90.00
_cell.angle_beta   90.00
_cell.angle_gamma   90.00
#
_symmetry.space_group_name_H-M   'P 1'
#
loop_
_entity.id
_entity.type
_entity.pdbx_description
1 polymer ?
#
loop_
_entity_poly.entity_id
_entity_poly.type
_entity_poly.pdbx_seq_one_letter_code
_entity_poly.pdbx_strand_id
1 'polypeptide(L)'
;VFDLANQTICNNTATNQVNLSSTLPGTITFAWTANIPTGISGAIASGTNTIPVQTLINSTNAPLTITYTAAATFTNNGNSCTGNDTFYTITVNPTFTASGVLSNFNGYNVSVFGGNDGTINLTVAGGSGTYTYNWVGPNGFTAITEDLTGLFAGTYTVTINDGYCAPI
;
A
#
# COMPACT_ATOMS: atom_id res chain seq x y z
N VAL A 1 -16.52 19.91 0.57
CA VAL A 1 -15.27 19.27 1.05
C VAL A 1 -15.51 17.79 1.26
N PHE A 2 -14.46 16.99 1.18
CA PHE A 2 -14.48 15.58 1.53
C PHE A 2 -14.54 15.42 3.06
N ASP A 3 -15.32 14.46 3.56
CA ASP A 3 -15.49 14.19 4.99
C ASP A 3 -14.36 13.32 5.60
N LEU A 4 -13.53 12.73 4.77
CA LEU A 4 -12.40 11.89 5.17
C LEU A 4 -11.07 12.45 4.67
N ALA A 5 -10.00 12.18 5.43
CA ALA A 5 -8.64 12.35 4.97
C ALA A 5 -8.29 11.32 3.90
N ASN A 6 -7.23 11.59 3.11
CA ASN A 6 -6.70 10.66 2.12
C ASN A 6 -6.48 9.27 2.72
N GLN A 7 -6.73 8.23 1.91
CA GLN A 7 -6.58 6.84 2.34
C GLN A 7 -5.30 6.21 1.76
N THR A 8 -4.69 5.33 2.54
CA THR A 8 -3.71 4.36 2.06
C THR A 8 -4.24 2.98 2.42
N ILE A 9 -4.36 2.11 1.44
CA ILE A 9 -4.93 0.77 1.60
C ILE A 9 -4.01 -0.29 1.00
N CYS A 10 -4.22 -1.53 1.41
CA CYS A 10 -3.56 -2.69 0.84
C CYS A 10 -4.29 -3.20 -0.39
N ASN A 11 -3.55 -3.89 -1.26
CA ASN A 11 -4.10 -4.56 -2.42
C ASN A 11 -5.31 -5.43 -2.06
N ASN A 12 -6.33 -5.40 -2.90
CA ASN A 12 -7.55 -6.18 -2.75
C ASN A 12 -8.30 -5.91 -1.42
N THR A 13 -8.20 -4.69 -0.89
CA THR A 13 -8.98 -4.26 0.28
C THR A 13 -10.03 -3.22 -0.09
N ALA A 14 -11.05 -3.10 0.75
CA ALA A 14 -12.11 -2.13 0.56
C ALA A 14 -11.68 -0.74 1.05
N THR A 15 -12.05 0.29 0.30
CA THR A 15 -11.94 1.69 0.74
C THR A 15 -13.05 2.02 1.73
N ASN A 16 -12.90 3.11 2.48
CA ASN A 16 -14.03 3.72 3.15
C ASN A 16 -14.88 4.52 2.15
N GLN A 17 -16.19 4.62 2.41
CA GLN A 17 -17.05 5.54 1.70
C GLN A 17 -16.65 6.99 2.05
N VAL A 18 -16.66 7.88 1.06
CA VAL A 18 -16.35 9.30 1.23
C VAL A 18 -17.53 10.14 0.79
N ASN A 19 -18.02 11.02 1.66
CA ASN A 19 -19.10 11.91 1.35
C ASN A 19 -18.57 13.33 1.06
N LEU A 20 -19.24 13.99 0.14
CA LEU A 20 -18.99 15.39 -0.19
C LEU A 20 -20.05 16.27 0.47
N SER A 21 -19.62 17.29 1.18
CA SER A 21 -20.49 18.20 1.89
C SER A 21 -20.04 19.65 1.75
N SER A 22 -20.99 20.56 1.98
CA SER A 22 -20.75 22.01 2.04
C SER A 22 -21.44 22.60 3.27
N THR A 23 -20.83 23.60 3.83
CA THR A 23 -21.41 24.41 4.92
C THR A 23 -22.24 25.59 4.40
N LEU A 24 -22.25 25.83 3.09
CA LEU A 24 -23.03 26.93 2.51
C LEU A 24 -24.53 26.55 2.46
N PRO A 25 -25.44 27.49 2.76
CA PRO A 25 -26.87 27.25 2.65
C PRO A 25 -27.29 27.17 1.19
N GLY A 26 -28.30 26.31 0.90
CA GLY A 26 -28.88 26.16 -0.44
C GLY A 26 -28.75 24.76 -1.02
N THR A 27 -29.22 24.58 -2.24
CA THR A 27 -29.12 23.31 -2.95
C THR A 27 -27.75 23.21 -3.62
N ILE A 28 -26.91 22.33 -3.10
CA ILE A 28 -25.57 22.08 -3.62
C ILE A 28 -25.48 20.63 -4.06
N THR A 29 -24.99 20.42 -5.26
CA THR A 29 -24.67 19.12 -5.81
C THR A 29 -23.16 19.03 -6.04
N PHE A 30 -22.61 17.84 -5.90
CA PHE A 30 -21.20 17.56 -6.15
C PHE A 30 -21.07 16.59 -7.31
N ALA A 31 -20.26 16.93 -8.29
CA ALA A 31 -19.81 16.00 -9.31
C ALA A 31 -18.32 15.71 -9.06
N TRP A 32 -17.92 14.46 -9.25
CA TRP A 32 -16.53 14.07 -9.13
C TRP A 32 -16.09 13.15 -10.25
N THR A 33 -14.81 13.21 -10.57
CA THR A 33 -14.12 12.32 -11.50
C THR A 33 -12.87 11.75 -10.85
N ALA A 34 -12.41 10.58 -11.31
CA ALA A 34 -11.19 9.94 -10.82
C ALA A 34 -10.16 9.82 -11.95
N ASN A 35 -8.94 10.26 -11.67
CA ASN A 35 -7.77 9.90 -12.46
C ASN A 35 -7.23 8.57 -11.94
N ILE A 36 -7.46 7.50 -12.71
CA ILE A 36 -7.12 6.12 -12.33
C ILE A 36 -5.86 5.72 -13.10
N PRO A 37 -4.72 5.49 -12.42
CA PRO A 37 -3.50 5.08 -13.10
C PRO A 37 -3.62 3.66 -13.68
N THR A 38 -2.86 3.42 -14.77
CA THR A 38 -2.72 2.08 -15.34
C THR A 38 -2.17 1.13 -14.28
N GLY A 39 -2.78 -0.05 -14.14
CA GLY A 39 -2.44 -1.03 -13.11
C GLY A 39 -3.42 -1.07 -11.93
N ILE A 40 -4.33 -0.08 -11.82
CA ILE A 40 -5.43 -0.13 -10.87
C ILE A 40 -6.70 -0.65 -11.54
N SER A 41 -7.39 -1.55 -10.86
CA SER A 41 -8.74 -2.01 -11.21
C SER A 41 -9.69 -1.94 -10.02
N GLY A 42 -11.01 -2.01 -10.28
CA GLY A 42 -12.06 -1.89 -9.26
C GLY A 42 -12.42 -0.45 -8.92
N ALA A 43 -11.76 0.55 -9.48
CA ALA A 43 -12.07 1.96 -9.26
C ALA A 43 -13.20 2.46 -10.15
N ILE A 44 -14.08 3.30 -9.58
CA ILE A 44 -15.16 3.98 -10.27
C ILE A 44 -14.65 5.33 -10.77
N ALA A 45 -14.87 5.64 -12.05
CA ALA A 45 -14.28 6.79 -12.71
C ALA A 45 -14.97 8.13 -12.44
N SER A 46 -16.26 8.13 -12.06
CA SER A 46 -17.02 9.36 -11.80
C SER A 46 -18.31 9.08 -11.03
N GLY A 47 -18.86 10.12 -10.42
CA GLY A 47 -20.13 10.03 -9.69
C GLY A 47 -20.55 11.37 -9.11
N THR A 48 -21.53 11.33 -8.21
CA THR A 48 -22.08 12.52 -7.54
C THR A 48 -22.22 12.30 -6.04
N ASN A 49 -21.98 13.36 -5.26
CA ASN A 49 -22.20 13.47 -3.81
C ASN A 49 -21.41 12.50 -2.93
N THR A 50 -21.17 11.28 -3.39
CA THR A 50 -20.52 10.23 -2.60
C THR A 50 -19.56 9.44 -3.48
N ILE A 51 -18.34 9.19 -3.00
CA ILE A 51 -17.45 8.16 -3.55
C ILE A 51 -17.77 6.88 -2.78
N PRO A 52 -18.35 5.86 -3.42
CA PRO A 52 -18.77 4.64 -2.73
C PRO A 52 -17.56 3.80 -2.30
N VAL A 53 -17.81 2.83 -1.43
CA VAL A 53 -16.85 1.78 -1.11
C VAL A 53 -16.45 1.04 -2.39
N GLN A 54 -15.14 0.83 -2.57
CA GLN A 54 -14.55 0.17 -3.74
C GLN A 54 -13.51 -0.83 -3.26
N THR A 55 -13.44 -2.00 -3.87
CA THR A 55 -12.33 -2.93 -3.66
C THR A 55 -11.31 -2.71 -4.76
N LEU A 56 -10.14 -2.19 -4.40
CA LEU A 56 -9.12 -1.77 -5.36
C LEU A 56 -8.00 -2.81 -5.46
N ILE A 57 -7.58 -3.08 -6.69
CA ILE A 57 -6.48 -3.98 -6.99
C ILE A 57 -5.39 -3.20 -7.71
N ASN A 58 -4.18 -3.27 -7.16
CA ASN A 58 -2.96 -2.78 -7.78
C ASN A 58 -2.17 -4.00 -8.31
N SER A 59 -2.08 -4.14 -9.61
CA SER A 59 -1.38 -5.23 -10.31
C SER A 59 0.10 -4.96 -10.57
N THR A 60 0.64 -3.85 -10.07
CA THR A 60 2.05 -3.46 -10.22
C THR A 60 2.85 -3.80 -8.97
N ASN A 61 4.15 -3.51 -8.99
CA ASN A 61 5.05 -3.73 -7.86
C ASN A 61 5.34 -2.43 -7.07
N ALA A 62 4.64 -1.33 -7.36
CA ALA A 62 4.82 -0.05 -6.67
C ALA A 62 3.46 0.53 -6.25
N PRO A 63 3.41 1.32 -5.17
CA PRO A 63 2.19 2.02 -4.78
C PRO A 63 1.66 2.89 -5.91
N LEU A 64 0.36 2.85 -6.14
CA LEU A 64 -0.33 3.69 -7.13
C LEU A 64 -1.40 4.53 -6.44
N THR A 65 -1.54 5.78 -6.87
CA THR A 65 -2.47 6.73 -6.26
C THR A 65 -3.54 7.15 -7.26
N ILE A 66 -4.81 6.92 -6.89
CA ILE A 66 -5.98 7.45 -7.57
C ILE A 66 -6.23 8.86 -7.03
N THR A 67 -6.46 9.82 -7.91
CA THR A 67 -6.85 11.18 -7.53
C THR A 67 -8.28 11.44 -7.95
N TYR A 68 -9.14 11.71 -6.98
CA TYR A 68 -10.51 12.15 -7.17
C TYR A 68 -10.54 13.68 -7.16
N THR A 69 -11.16 14.27 -8.18
CA THR A 69 -11.39 15.70 -8.29
C THR A 69 -12.89 15.95 -8.19
N ALA A 70 -13.31 16.79 -7.25
CA ALA A 70 -14.70 17.13 -7.05
C ALA A 70 -14.94 18.63 -7.11
N ALA A 71 -16.02 19.04 -7.78
CA ALA A 71 -16.51 20.40 -7.81
C ALA A 71 -17.95 20.46 -7.26
N ALA A 72 -18.22 21.51 -6.48
CA ALA A 72 -19.57 21.81 -5.98
C ALA A 72 -20.29 22.71 -6.97
N THR A 73 -21.55 22.43 -7.27
CA THR A 73 -22.41 23.32 -8.05
C THR A 73 -23.56 23.78 -7.18
N PHE A 74 -23.63 25.08 -6.95
CA PHE A 74 -24.74 25.76 -6.27
C PHE A 74 -25.75 26.22 -7.30
N THR A 75 -27.03 25.89 -7.08
CA THR A 75 -28.11 26.31 -7.96
C THR A 75 -29.15 27.10 -7.17
N ASN A 76 -29.47 28.33 -7.63
CA ASN A 76 -30.49 29.18 -7.06
C ASN A 76 -31.29 29.86 -8.17
N ASN A 77 -32.62 29.71 -8.17
CA ASN A 77 -33.54 30.31 -9.14
C ASN A 77 -33.13 30.12 -10.62
N GLY A 78 -32.62 28.92 -10.96
CA GLY A 78 -32.20 28.58 -12.31
C GLY A 78 -30.79 29.06 -12.68
N ASN A 79 -30.09 29.80 -11.80
CA ASN A 79 -28.70 30.18 -12.00
C ASN A 79 -27.78 29.19 -11.28
N SER A 80 -26.72 28.73 -11.96
CA SER A 80 -25.74 27.81 -11.41
C SER A 80 -24.36 28.46 -11.35
N CYS A 81 -23.67 28.26 -10.20
CA CYS A 81 -22.28 28.64 -10.02
C CYS A 81 -21.49 27.41 -9.57
N THR A 82 -20.37 27.13 -10.24
CA THR A 82 -19.45 26.04 -9.90
C THR A 82 -18.32 26.58 -9.05
N GLY A 83 -18.05 25.93 -7.93
CA GLY A 83 -16.94 26.23 -7.05
C GLY A 83 -15.59 25.67 -7.57
N ASN A 84 -14.53 25.95 -6.83
CA ASN A 84 -13.21 25.43 -7.15
C ASN A 84 -13.14 23.92 -6.92
N ASP A 85 -12.27 23.27 -7.69
CA ASP A 85 -11.96 21.84 -7.52
C ASP A 85 -11.35 21.57 -6.15
N THR A 86 -11.75 20.46 -5.57
CA THR A 86 -11.15 19.87 -4.38
C THR A 86 -10.64 18.47 -4.71
N PHE A 87 -9.59 18.03 -4.01
CA PHE A 87 -8.89 16.79 -4.31
C PHE A 87 -8.92 15.83 -3.13
N TYR A 88 -9.02 14.55 -3.45
CA TYR A 88 -8.95 13.44 -2.51
C TYR A 88 -8.17 12.31 -3.13
N THR A 89 -7.32 11.63 -2.37
CA THR A 89 -6.48 10.57 -2.90
C THR A 89 -6.64 9.26 -2.16
N ILE A 90 -6.53 8.16 -2.92
CA ILE A 90 -6.42 6.81 -2.38
C ILE A 90 -5.15 6.19 -2.95
N THR A 91 -4.20 5.86 -2.08
CA THR A 91 -3.00 5.12 -2.44
C THR A 91 -3.23 3.64 -2.17
N VAL A 92 -2.99 2.81 -3.18
CA VAL A 92 -3.12 1.36 -3.11
C VAL A 92 -1.72 0.73 -3.13
N ASN A 93 -1.28 0.21 -1.99
CA ASN A 93 -0.04 -0.54 -1.90
C ASN A 93 -0.25 -1.93 -2.52
N PRO A 94 0.64 -2.39 -3.42
CA PRO A 94 0.55 -3.74 -3.98
C PRO A 94 0.83 -4.80 -2.92
N THR A 95 0.51 -6.04 -3.21
CA THR A 95 0.98 -7.18 -2.41
C THR A 95 2.51 -7.21 -2.44
N PHE A 96 3.14 -7.46 -1.29
CA PHE A 96 4.59 -7.65 -1.26
C PHE A 96 4.97 -9.11 -1.06
N THR A 97 6.15 -9.45 -1.56
CA THR A 97 6.73 -10.80 -1.54
C THR A 97 8.19 -10.71 -1.14
N ALA A 98 8.70 -11.77 -0.52
CA ALA A 98 10.10 -11.87 -0.17
C ALA A 98 10.70 -13.16 -0.73
N SER A 99 11.97 -13.09 -1.11
CA SER A 99 12.76 -14.24 -1.50
C SER A 99 14.18 -14.13 -0.91
N GLY A 100 14.73 -15.25 -0.45
CA GLY A 100 16.08 -15.31 0.11
C GLY A 100 16.99 -16.19 -0.72
N VAL A 101 18.21 -15.71 -0.97
CA VAL A 101 19.30 -16.51 -1.55
C VAL A 101 20.29 -16.84 -0.44
N LEU A 102 20.56 -18.13 -0.26
CA LEU A 102 21.49 -18.64 0.76
C LEU A 102 22.88 -18.80 0.16
N SER A 103 23.91 -18.65 1.00
CA SER A 103 25.27 -19.09 0.65
C SER A 103 25.28 -20.54 0.22
N ASN A 104 26.16 -20.90 -0.72
CA ASN A 104 26.29 -22.26 -1.23
C ASN A 104 27.77 -22.66 -1.30
N PHE A 105 28.14 -23.62 -0.47
CA PHE A 105 29.44 -24.25 -0.43
C PHE A 105 29.31 -25.71 -0.87
N ASN A 106 29.32 -25.96 -2.17
CA ASN A 106 29.13 -27.30 -2.77
C ASN A 106 27.85 -28.02 -2.30
N GLY A 107 26.73 -27.27 -2.19
CA GLY A 107 25.44 -27.80 -1.79
C GLY A 107 25.11 -27.61 -0.31
N TYR A 108 26.01 -27.05 0.49
CA TYR A 108 25.81 -26.71 1.91
C TYR A 108 25.78 -25.21 2.10
N ASN A 109 25.03 -24.72 3.09
CA ASN A 109 24.89 -23.29 3.35
C ASN A 109 25.98 -22.74 4.30
N VAL A 110 26.81 -23.60 4.87
CA VAL A 110 28.05 -23.28 5.63
C VAL A 110 29.20 -24.15 5.08
N SER A 111 30.44 -23.63 5.12
CA SER A 111 31.57 -24.28 4.47
C SER A 111 32.05 -25.56 5.17
N VAL A 112 31.87 -25.64 6.48
CA VAL A 112 32.28 -26.78 7.31
C VAL A 112 31.28 -27.00 8.45
N PHE A 113 31.29 -28.21 9.02
CA PHE A 113 30.49 -28.53 10.21
C PHE A 113 30.83 -27.58 11.36
N GLY A 114 29.84 -26.92 11.94
CA GLY A 114 30.03 -25.92 12.98
C GLY A 114 30.58 -24.58 12.50
N GLY A 115 30.69 -24.39 11.18
CA GLY A 115 31.08 -23.10 10.59
C GLY A 115 30.00 -22.03 10.81
N ASN A 116 30.42 -20.77 10.80
CA ASN A 116 29.58 -19.59 10.97
C ASN A 116 29.71 -18.61 9.79
N ASP A 117 29.89 -19.11 8.60
CA ASP A 117 30.11 -18.34 7.38
C ASP A 117 28.89 -18.34 6.43
N GLY A 118 27.76 -18.83 6.94
CA GLY A 118 26.48 -18.79 6.22
C GLY A 118 26.00 -17.36 6.00
N THR A 119 25.30 -17.14 4.87
CA THR A 119 24.66 -15.85 4.56
C THR A 119 23.24 -16.06 4.03
N ILE A 120 22.38 -15.08 4.26
CA ILE A 120 21.09 -14.94 3.63
C ILE A 120 21.04 -13.57 2.97
N ASN A 121 20.87 -13.53 1.66
CA ASN A 121 20.58 -12.29 0.92
C ASN A 121 19.08 -12.27 0.65
N LEU A 122 18.35 -11.39 1.35
CA LEU A 122 16.91 -11.24 1.26
C LEU A 122 16.58 -10.17 0.23
N THR A 123 15.54 -10.39 -0.55
CA THR A 123 14.99 -9.39 -1.47
C THR A 123 13.49 -9.28 -1.24
N VAL A 124 13.00 -8.08 -1.00
CA VAL A 124 11.58 -7.77 -0.84
C VAL A 124 11.13 -6.87 -1.99
N ALA A 125 9.96 -7.16 -2.56
CA ALA A 125 9.38 -6.39 -3.65
C ALA A 125 7.88 -6.16 -3.42
N GLY A 126 7.37 -4.97 -3.78
CA GLY A 126 5.97 -4.59 -3.62
C GLY A 126 5.72 -3.82 -2.32
N GLY A 127 4.49 -3.87 -1.79
CA GLY A 127 4.09 -3.16 -0.56
C GLY A 127 4.26 -1.65 -0.64
N SER A 128 4.59 -1.04 0.49
CA SER A 128 4.85 0.41 0.60
C SER A 128 6.23 0.83 0.06
N GLY A 129 7.13 -0.14 -0.15
CA GLY A 129 8.53 0.10 -0.54
C GLY A 129 9.45 0.41 0.65
N THR A 130 8.95 0.43 1.88
CA THR A 130 9.73 0.60 3.10
C THR A 130 9.43 -0.55 4.04
N TYR A 131 10.48 -1.24 4.51
CA TYR A 131 10.30 -2.47 5.28
C TYR A 131 11.06 -2.44 6.59
N THR A 132 10.53 -3.17 7.56
CA THR A 132 11.20 -3.53 8.79
C THR A 132 11.27 -5.05 8.90
N TYR A 133 12.35 -5.54 9.51
CA TYR A 133 12.66 -6.96 9.59
C TYR A 133 12.78 -7.39 11.04
N ASN A 134 12.29 -8.57 11.34
CA ASN A 134 12.48 -9.21 12.64
C ASN A 134 12.84 -10.68 12.40
N TRP A 135 14.13 -11.00 12.56
CA TRP A 135 14.65 -12.34 12.41
C TRP A 135 14.72 -13.05 13.74
N VAL A 136 14.42 -14.35 13.71
CA VAL A 136 14.71 -15.30 14.78
C VAL A 136 15.43 -16.52 14.21
N GLY A 137 16.33 -17.11 14.98
CA GLY A 137 17.14 -18.22 14.52
C GLY A 137 17.63 -19.11 15.69
N PRO A 138 18.53 -20.06 15.42
CA PRO A 138 19.04 -20.98 16.42
C PRO A 138 19.78 -20.25 17.53
N ASN A 139 19.84 -20.88 18.73
CA ASN A 139 20.56 -20.38 19.90
C ASN A 139 20.15 -18.96 20.36
N GLY A 140 18.89 -18.56 20.12
CA GLY A 140 18.40 -17.23 20.48
C GLY A 140 18.87 -16.11 19.55
N PHE A 141 19.31 -16.43 18.33
CA PHE A 141 19.68 -15.44 17.34
C PHE A 141 18.51 -14.51 17.00
N THR A 142 18.79 -13.21 16.95
CA THR A 142 17.84 -12.18 16.48
C THR A 142 18.57 -11.13 15.65
N ALA A 143 17.89 -10.57 14.62
CA ALA A 143 18.40 -9.45 13.83
C ALA A 143 17.25 -8.64 13.26
N ILE A 144 17.54 -7.40 12.83
CA ILE A 144 16.59 -6.45 12.24
C ILE A 144 17.06 -5.91 10.88
N THR A 145 18.13 -6.46 10.33
CA THR A 145 18.69 -6.10 9.02
C THR A 145 17.99 -6.89 7.91
N GLU A 146 18.03 -6.40 6.69
CA GLU A 146 17.51 -7.12 5.52
C GLU A 146 18.31 -8.41 5.30
N ASP A 147 19.62 -8.28 5.15
CA ASP A 147 20.53 -9.40 4.91
C ASP A 147 21.19 -9.88 6.19
N LEU A 148 21.56 -11.15 6.20
CA LEU A 148 22.27 -11.78 7.30
C LEU A 148 23.59 -12.39 6.83
N THR A 149 24.61 -12.29 7.70
CA THR A 149 25.94 -12.89 7.51
C THR A 149 26.42 -13.52 8.80
N GLY A 150 27.46 -14.37 8.72
CA GLY A 150 28.05 -14.97 9.91
C GLY A 150 27.13 -16.02 10.56
N LEU A 151 26.33 -16.72 9.76
CA LEU A 151 25.30 -17.63 10.26
C LEU A 151 25.83 -19.04 10.47
N PHE A 152 25.46 -19.66 11.58
CA PHE A 152 25.58 -21.10 11.79
C PHE A 152 24.50 -21.85 10.99
N ALA A 153 24.72 -23.14 10.77
CA ALA A 153 23.68 -23.99 10.20
C ALA A 153 22.44 -24.02 11.11
N GLY A 154 21.26 -23.84 10.51
CA GLY A 154 19.99 -23.83 11.24
C GLY A 154 18.87 -23.19 10.45
N THR A 155 17.69 -23.12 11.05
CA THR A 155 16.50 -22.47 10.47
C THR A 155 16.43 -21.04 10.96
N TYR A 156 16.30 -20.10 10.02
CA TYR A 156 16.07 -18.68 10.27
C TYR A 156 14.71 -18.29 9.73
N THR A 157 13.95 -17.55 10.52
CA THR A 157 12.62 -17.06 10.15
C THR A 157 12.62 -15.55 10.24
N VAL A 158 12.12 -14.88 9.21
CA VAL A 158 11.93 -13.43 9.20
C VAL A 158 10.43 -13.10 9.22
N THR A 159 10.08 -12.07 9.97
CA THR A 159 8.81 -11.36 9.84
C THR A 159 9.10 -10.01 9.21
N ILE A 160 8.45 -9.72 8.08
CA ILE A 160 8.63 -8.48 7.34
C ILE A 160 7.36 -7.66 7.44
N ASN A 161 7.52 -6.36 7.75
CA ASN A 161 6.40 -5.44 7.89
C ASN A 161 6.68 -4.18 7.05
N ASP A 162 5.72 -3.77 6.23
CA ASP A 162 5.79 -2.56 5.41
C ASP A 162 5.09 -1.35 6.05
N GLY A 163 4.59 -1.49 7.29
CA GLY A 163 3.93 -0.43 8.04
C GLY A 163 2.46 -0.18 7.70
N TYR A 164 1.93 -0.81 6.65
CA TYR A 164 0.56 -0.62 6.17
C TYR A 164 -0.22 -1.92 6.04
N CYS A 165 0.39 -2.94 5.45
CA CYS A 165 -0.26 -4.20 5.13
C CYS A 165 0.11 -5.30 6.14
N ALA A 166 -0.62 -6.42 6.09
CA ALA A 166 -0.31 -7.55 6.97
C ALA A 166 1.14 -8.03 6.75
N PRO A 167 1.90 -8.27 7.83
CA PRO A 167 3.26 -8.81 7.72
C PRO A 167 3.30 -10.17 7.04
N ILE A 168 4.42 -10.49 6.39
CA ILE A 168 4.74 -11.80 5.84
C ILE A 168 5.93 -12.44 6.55
#